data_29cdbce3219042b4b8e510b30cb42a79
#
_entry.id   29cdbce3219042b4b8e510b30cb42a79
#
_cell.length_a   1.000
_cell.length_b   1.000
_cell.length_c   1.000
_cell.angle_alpha   90.00
_cell.angle_beta   90.00
_cell.angle_gamma   90.00
#
_symmetry.space_group_name_H-M   'P 1'
#
loop_
_entity.id
_entity.type
_entity.pdbx_description
1 polymer ?
#
loop_
_entity_poly.entity_id
_entity_poly.type
_entity_poly.pdbx_seq_one_letter_code
_entity_poly.pdbx_strand_id
1 'polypeptide(L)'
;SSSTSYFLTHSRALANIWRHALPQLEIVDLKAHYGAHTVLERINLNVEKGEIVSLIGPSGSGKSTLLRVLMGLLPPVAGEVRIDGQALDYKDRAQLRRIRSEMAIVFQQYNLFQNMSVLDNVTVAPIKIKKRPRQQVEAYAKELLNKVGMGAKLGSYPDQLSGGQQQRVAIARALALQPSILLLDEVTAALDPELVNEVLDTVRLLAADGMTMFIVSHEMSFVREVSSKVVFMDAGHVVEVGSPADLFDRPREAR
;
A
#
# COMPACT_ATOMS: atom_id res chain seq x y z
N SER A 1 42.48 11.79 30.71
CA SER A 1 42.09 11.30 29.37
C SER A 1 41.00 10.22 29.39
N SER A 2 40.21 10.11 30.46
CA SER A 2 39.14 9.08 30.60
C SER A 2 37.71 9.64 30.57
N SER A 3 37.51 10.94 30.50
CA SER A 3 36.17 11.56 30.51
C SER A 3 35.52 11.73 29.16
N THR A 4 36.27 11.73 28.06
CA THR A 4 35.76 11.95 26.70
C THR A 4 35.14 10.68 26.07
N SER A 5 35.59 9.49 26.54
CA SER A 5 35.07 8.20 26.07
C SER A 5 33.67 7.88 26.61
N TYR A 6 33.32 8.35 27.82
CA TYR A 6 32.04 8.11 28.47
C TYR A 6 30.90 8.92 27.84
N PHE A 7 31.16 10.13 27.34
CA PHE A 7 30.16 10.98 26.68
C PHE A 7 29.77 10.46 25.29
N LEU A 8 30.70 9.87 24.55
CA LEU A 8 30.43 9.36 23.19
C LEU A 8 29.65 8.04 23.19
N THR A 9 29.82 7.20 24.22
CA THR A 9 29.05 5.95 24.38
C THR A 9 27.60 6.21 24.83
N HIS A 10 27.38 7.19 25.71
CA HIS A 10 26.04 7.57 26.14
C HIS A 10 25.25 8.32 25.04
N SER A 11 25.93 9.14 24.23
CA SER A 11 25.29 9.80 23.09
C SER A 11 24.85 8.82 22.01
N ARG A 12 25.61 7.73 21.75
CA ARG A 12 25.21 6.66 20.83
C ARG A 12 24.09 5.79 21.39
N ALA A 13 24.07 5.53 22.71
CA ALA A 13 23.00 4.79 23.35
C ALA A 13 21.70 5.61 23.38
N LEU A 14 21.76 6.91 23.65
CA LEU A 14 20.62 7.81 23.60
C LEU A 14 20.13 8.02 22.16
N ALA A 15 21.01 8.12 21.16
CA ALA A 15 20.63 8.15 19.75
C ALA A 15 19.95 6.86 19.29
N ASN A 16 20.24 5.71 19.93
CA ASN A 16 19.54 4.45 19.67
C ASN A 16 18.21 4.32 20.44
N ILE A 17 18.03 5.03 21.57
CA ILE A 17 16.78 5.07 22.31
C ILE A 17 15.77 6.01 21.63
N TRP A 18 16.23 7.07 20.96
CA TRP A 18 15.41 7.98 20.14
C TRP A 18 15.25 7.52 18.68
N ARG A 19 15.86 6.40 18.30
CA ARG A 19 15.50 5.60 17.12
C ARG A 19 14.27 4.71 17.38
N HIS A 20 13.35 5.11 18.21
CA HIS A 20 11.96 4.71 18.04
C HIS A 20 11.53 5.29 16.71
N ALA A 21 11.52 4.40 15.79
CA ALA A 21 11.45 4.59 14.37
C ALA A 21 10.50 5.73 14.03
N LEU A 22 11.00 6.68 13.25
CA LEU A 22 10.14 7.58 12.49
C LEU A 22 9.13 6.68 11.78
N PRO A 23 7.84 7.04 11.79
CA PRO A 23 6.84 6.30 11.03
C PRO A 23 7.34 6.09 9.60
N GLN A 24 7.12 4.92 9.03
CA GLN A 24 7.48 4.66 7.63
C GLN A 24 6.71 5.61 6.70
N LEU A 25 5.47 5.93 7.06
CA LEU A 25 4.67 6.93 6.38
C LEU A 25 3.97 7.82 7.41
N GLU A 26 4.04 9.13 7.20
CA GLU A 26 3.35 10.13 8.00
C GLU A 26 2.54 11.05 7.08
N ILE A 27 1.30 11.30 7.44
CA ILE A 27 0.39 12.21 6.75
C ILE A 27 0.02 13.30 7.75
N VAL A 28 0.28 14.57 7.40
CA VAL A 28 0.09 15.73 8.30
C VAL A 28 -0.81 16.76 7.64
N ASP A 29 -1.96 17.02 8.25
CA ASP A 29 -2.95 18.03 7.84
C ASP A 29 -3.27 18.04 6.34
N LEU A 30 -3.30 16.84 5.73
CA LEU A 30 -3.42 16.66 4.30
C LEU A 30 -4.78 17.10 3.80
N LYS A 31 -4.79 17.95 2.76
CA LYS A 31 -5.98 18.35 2.00
C LYS A 31 -5.81 18.05 0.53
N ALA A 32 -6.86 17.56 -0.10
CA ALA A 32 -6.87 17.32 -1.54
C ALA A 32 -8.22 17.71 -2.16
N HIS A 33 -8.16 18.20 -3.39
CA HIS A 33 -9.31 18.66 -4.15
C HIS A 33 -9.35 18.01 -5.54
N TYR A 34 -10.55 17.86 -6.08
CA TYR A 34 -10.79 17.70 -7.51
C TYR A 34 -11.48 18.97 -8.02
N GLY A 35 -10.73 19.82 -8.75
CA GLY A 35 -11.22 21.14 -9.13
C GLY A 35 -11.55 21.98 -7.89
N ALA A 36 -12.78 22.47 -7.78
CA ALA A 36 -13.26 23.24 -6.63
C ALA A 36 -13.79 22.37 -5.47
N HIS A 37 -13.89 21.05 -5.65
CA HIS A 37 -14.48 20.14 -4.66
C HIS A 37 -13.42 19.58 -3.73
N THR A 38 -13.54 19.86 -2.43
CA THR A 38 -12.69 19.28 -1.38
C THR A 38 -13.07 17.81 -1.19
N VAL A 39 -12.10 16.91 -1.31
CA VAL A 39 -12.30 15.45 -1.15
C VAL A 39 -11.59 14.92 0.10
N LEU A 40 -10.49 15.54 0.49
CA LEU A 40 -9.79 15.22 1.75
C LEU A 40 -9.56 16.50 2.54
N GLU A 41 -9.90 16.45 3.83
CA GLU A 41 -9.83 17.60 4.73
C GLU A 41 -9.10 17.22 6.03
N ARG A 42 -7.90 17.77 6.23
CA ARG A 42 -7.07 17.61 7.44
C ARG A 42 -6.82 16.14 7.83
N ILE A 43 -6.41 15.32 6.88
CA ILE A 43 -6.07 13.93 7.17
C ILE A 43 -4.74 13.90 7.94
N ASN A 44 -4.74 13.25 9.09
CA ASN A 44 -3.58 12.98 9.93
C ASN A 44 -3.50 11.48 10.18
N LEU A 45 -2.37 10.84 9.84
CA LEU A 45 -2.19 9.40 10.02
C LEU A 45 -0.71 9.04 10.00
N ASN A 46 -0.31 8.15 10.90
CA ASN A 46 1.03 7.56 10.94
C ASN A 46 0.95 6.07 10.70
N VAL A 47 1.92 5.54 9.96
CA VAL A 47 2.03 4.11 9.65
C VAL A 47 3.44 3.63 9.93
N GLU A 48 3.53 2.64 10.77
CA GLU A 48 4.78 1.98 11.13
C GLU A 48 5.16 0.90 10.11
N LYS A 49 6.43 0.55 10.06
CA LYS A 49 6.90 -0.53 9.20
C LYS A 49 6.27 -1.87 9.60
N GLY A 50 5.72 -2.58 8.61
CA GLY A 50 5.02 -3.85 8.83
C GLY A 50 3.58 -3.68 9.33
N GLU A 51 3.11 -2.44 9.51
CA GLU A 51 1.72 -2.17 9.92
C GLU A 51 0.76 -2.33 8.74
N ILE A 52 -0.41 -2.88 9.02
CA ILE A 52 -1.50 -3.02 8.05
C ILE A 52 -2.61 -2.07 8.46
N VAL A 53 -2.80 -1.03 7.65
CA VAL A 53 -3.81 -0.01 7.86
C VAL A 53 -4.97 -0.23 6.90
N SER A 54 -6.16 -0.53 7.43
CA SER A 54 -7.37 -0.62 6.62
C SER A 54 -8.18 0.68 6.68
N LEU A 55 -8.54 1.18 5.49
CA LEU A 55 -9.42 2.33 5.33
C LEU A 55 -10.83 1.82 5.06
N ILE A 56 -11.77 2.14 5.94
CA ILE A 56 -13.18 1.80 5.82
C ILE A 56 -14.04 3.05 5.83
N GLY A 57 -15.29 2.93 5.41
CA GLY A 57 -16.25 4.04 5.36
C GLY A 57 -17.07 4.02 4.08
N PRO A 58 -18.08 4.89 3.98
CA PRO A 58 -19.01 4.93 2.83
C PRO A 58 -18.29 5.20 1.50
N SER A 59 -18.93 4.86 0.39
CA SER A 59 -18.48 5.26 -0.94
C SER A 59 -18.38 6.78 -1.02
N GLY A 60 -17.31 7.29 -1.66
CA GLY A 60 -17.08 8.72 -1.76
C GLY A 60 -16.46 9.38 -0.51
N SER A 61 -16.15 8.64 0.55
CA SER A 61 -15.51 9.20 1.76
C SER A 61 -14.04 9.63 1.59
N GLY A 62 -13.43 9.41 0.41
CA GLY A 62 -12.08 9.86 0.11
C GLY A 62 -10.98 8.79 0.18
N LYS A 63 -11.29 7.52 0.50
CA LYS A 63 -10.32 6.42 0.66
C LYS A 63 -9.39 6.24 -0.55
N SER A 64 -9.96 6.01 -1.73
CA SER A 64 -9.16 5.86 -2.97
C SER A 64 -8.44 7.15 -3.36
N THR A 65 -9.01 8.32 -3.02
CA THR A 65 -8.33 9.60 -3.22
C THR A 65 -7.08 9.71 -2.37
N LEU A 66 -7.14 9.27 -1.11
CA LEU A 66 -5.97 9.23 -0.23
C LEU A 66 -4.87 8.36 -0.84
N LEU A 67 -5.20 7.14 -1.32
CA LEU A 67 -4.21 6.28 -1.99
C LEU A 67 -3.59 6.95 -3.23
N ARG A 68 -4.39 7.69 -4.02
CA ARG A 68 -3.86 8.44 -5.17
C ARG A 68 -2.92 9.57 -4.78
N VAL A 69 -3.19 10.26 -3.68
CA VAL A 69 -2.27 11.28 -3.15
C VAL A 69 -0.96 10.61 -2.73
N LEU A 70 -1.01 9.50 -1.98
CA LEU A 70 0.18 8.76 -1.56
C LEU A 70 1.04 8.31 -2.74
N MET A 71 0.43 7.89 -3.85
CA MET A 71 1.14 7.50 -5.08
C MET A 71 1.67 8.68 -5.92
N GLY A 72 1.44 9.91 -5.49
CA GLY A 72 1.80 11.10 -6.27
C GLY A 72 1.01 11.24 -7.58
N LEU A 73 -0.20 10.68 -7.63
CA LEU A 73 -1.12 10.80 -8.78
C LEU A 73 -2.03 12.02 -8.65
N LEU A 74 -2.25 12.49 -7.43
CA LEU A 74 -2.99 13.71 -7.11
C LEU A 74 -2.15 14.52 -6.12
N PRO A 75 -1.70 15.75 -6.47
CA PRO A 75 -0.99 16.58 -5.53
C PRO A 75 -1.93 17.10 -4.45
N PRO A 76 -1.52 17.15 -3.17
CA PRO A 76 -2.28 17.81 -2.13
C PRO A 76 -2.27 19.33 -2.33
N VAL A 77 -3.30 20.01 -1.83
CA VAL A 77 -3.39 21.47 -1.85
C VAL A 77 -2.85 22.10 -0.56
N ALA A 78 -2.81 21.31 0.52
CA ALA A 78 -2.19 21.69 1.79
C ALA A 78 -1.79 20.43 2.57
N GLY A 79 -0.97 20.63 3.60
CA GLY A 79 -0.40 19.53 4.38
C GLY A 79 0.74 18.84 3.65
N GLU A 80 1.23 17.76 4.23
CA GLU A 80 2.37 17.04 3.68
C GLU A 80 2.28 15.53 3.93
N VAL A 81 2.97 14.78 3.08
CA VAL A 81 3.23 13.36 3.26
C VAL A 81 4.73 13.17 3.44
N ARG A 82 5.13 12.39 4.43
CA ARG A 82 6.53 12.04 4.68
C ARG A 82 6.73 10.55 4.58
N ILE A 83 7.82 10.14 3.96
CA ILE A 83 8.28 8.74 3.93
C ILE A 83 9.63 8.69 4.63
N ASP A 84 9.76 7.84 5.65
CA ASP A 84 10.96 7.73 6.47
C ASP A 84 11.45 9.11 6.98
N GLY A 85 10.50 9.97 7.38
CA GLY A 85 10.71 11.32 7.88
C GLY A 85 11.02 12.39 6.82
N GLN A 86 11.09 12.04 5.54
CA GLN A 86 11.34 12.98 4.45
C GLN A 86 10.03 13.43 3.80
N ALA A 87 9.76 14.74 3.87
CA ALA A 87 8.59 15.33 3.21
C ALA A 87 8.69 15.21 1.68
N LEU A 88 7.56 14.91 1.04
CA LEU A 88 7.45 14.75 -0.40
C LEU A 88 7.14 16.08 -1.09
N ASP A 89 7.97 16.46 -2.05
CA ASP A 89 7.65 17.57 -2.96
C ASP A 89 6.97 17.01 -4.22
N TYR A 90 5.66 17.23 -4.33
CA TYR A 90 4.84 16.81 -5.46
C TYR A 90 5.14 17.56 -6.77
N LYS A 91 5.96 18.62 -6.73
CA LYS A 91 6.44 19.36 -7.92
C LYS A 91 7.76 18.78 -8.43
N ASP A 92 8.51 18.08 -7.58
CA ASP A 92 9.78 17.46 -7.95
C ASP A 92 9.54 16.08 -8.60
N ARG A 93 9.80 16.00 -9.91
CA ARG A 93 9.67 14.75 -10.68
C ARG A 93 10.59 13.64 -10.20
N ALA A 94 11.75 13.96 -9.61
CA ALA A 94 12.68 12.96 -9.10
C ALA A 94 12.11 12.33 -7.81
N GLN A 95 11.54 13.12 -6.92
CA GLN A 95 10.87 12.62 -5.73
C GLN A 95 9.63 11.81 -6.07
N LEU A 96 8.80 12.24 -7.03
CA LEU A 96 7.67 11.44 -7.50
C LEU A 96 8.08 10.09 -8.08
N ARG A 97 9.22 10.02 -8.80
CA ARG A 97 9.77 8.73 -9.26
C ARG A 97 10.23 7.86 -8.08
N ARG A 98 10.83 8.47 -7.05
CA ARG A 98 11.23 7.76 -5.82
C ARG A 98 10.00 7.16 -5.13
N ILE A 99 8.94 7.95 -4.90
CA ILE A 99 7.67 7.46 -4.32
C ILE A 99 7.19 6.21 -5.06
N ARG A 100 7.06 6.29 -6.38
CA ARG A 100 6.62 5.19 -7.24
C ARG A 100 7.60 4.02 -7.30
N SER A 101 8.79 4.15 -6.72
CA SER A 101 9.72 3.04 -6.54
C SER A 101 9.60 2.38 -5.17
N GLU A 102 9.09 3.10 -4.18
CA GLU A 102 8.92 2.64 -2.80
C GLU A 102 7.49 2.17 -2.51
N MET A 103 6.51 2.67 -3.28
CA MET A 103 5.12 2.26 -3.15
C MET A 103 4.60 1.66 -4.45
N ALA A 104 3.74 0.66 -4.33
CA ALA A 104 2.98 0.13 -5.45
C ALA A 104 1.50 0.10 -5.11
N ILE A 105 0.65 0.29 -6.12
CA ILE A 105 -0.80 0.25 -5.97
C ILE A 105 -1.40 -0.82 -6.85
N VAL A 106 -2.37 -1.55 -6.29
CA VAL A 106 -3.23 -2.49 -7.01
C VAL A 106 -4.65 -1.93 -6.96
N PHE A 107 -5.23 -1.71 -8.12
CA PHE A 107 -6.57 -1.14 -8.26
C PHE A 107 -7.65 -2.24 -8.31
N GLN A 108 -8.88 -1.85 -8.10
CA GLN A 108 -10.07 -2.69 -8.27
C GLN A 108 -10.14 -3.34 -9.66
N GLN A 109 -9.81 -2.58 -10.70
CA GLN A 109 -9.63 -3.11 -12.05
C GLN A 109 -8.20 -3.62 -12.19
N TYR A 110 -8.02 -4.83 -12.67
CA TYR A 110 -6.72 -5.51 -12.73
C TYR A 110 -5.67 -4.75 -13.54
N ASN A 111 -6.10 -4.00 -14.57
CA ASN A 111 -5.26 -3.19 -15.46
C ASN A 111 -4.06 -3.95 -16.04
N LEU A 112 -4.25 -5.24 -16.34
CA LEU A 112 -3.24 -6.03 -17.01
C LEU A 112 -3.13 -5.62 -18.48
N PHE A 113 -1.91 -5.69 -19.03
CA PHE A 113 -1.67 -5.52 -20.46
C PHE A 113 -2.21 -6.73 -21.19
N GLN A 114 -3.29 -6.56 -21.96
CA GLN A 114 -4.02 -7.65 -22.60
C GLN A 114 -3.19 -8.39 -23.66
N ASN A 115 -2.22 -7.71 -24.26
CA ASN A 115 -1.32 -8.23 -25.30
C ASN A 115 0.00 -8.80 -24.72
N MET A 116 0.08 -8.99 -23.41
CA MET A 116 1.23 -9.55 -22.71
C MET A 116 0.85 -10.80 -21.93
N SER A 117 1.76 -11.78 -21.90
CA SER A 117 1.59 -12.94 -21.03
C SER A 117 1.60 -12.57 -19.54
N VAL A 118 1.20 -13.49 -18.68
CA VAL A 118 1.29 -13.34 -17.21
C VAL A 118 2.72 -12.97 -16.80
N LEU A 119 3.72 -13.70 -17.30
CA LEU A 119 5.12 -13.43 -16.97
C LEU A 119 5.55 -12.05 -17.48
N ASP A 120 5.18 -11.68 -18.71
CA ASP A 120 5.53 -10.37 -19.27
C ASP A 120 4.87 -9.22 -18.52
N ASN A 121 3.62 -9.36 -18.09
CA ASN A 121 2.93 -8.38 -17.25
C ASN A 121 3.71 -8.09 -15.96
N VAL A 122 4.28 -9.11 -15.32
CA VAL A 122 5.02 -8.96 -14.06
C VAL A 122 6.44 -8.41 -14.30
N THR A 123 7.08 -8.74 -15.42
CA THR A 123 8.48 -8.43 -15.67
C THR A 123 8.71 -7.11 -16.40
N VAL A 124 7.72 -6.58 -17.13
CA VAL A 124 7.88 -5.41 -18.00
C VAL A 124 8.38 -4.16 -17.26
N ALA A 125 7.82 -3.86 -16.09
CA ALA A 125 8.18 -2.65 -15.34
C ALA A 125 9.58 -2.75 -14.70
N PRO A 126 9.96 -3.82 -14.00
CA PRO A 126 11.34 -4.00 -13.50
C PRO A 126 12.40 -3.94 -14.62
N ILE A 127 12.13 -4.53 -15.79
CA ILE A 127 13.08 -4.53 -16.91
C ILE A 127 13.14 -3.15 -17.57
N LYS A 128 11.99 -2.61 -17.98
CA LYS A 128 11.95 -1.39 -18.80
C LYS A 128 12.16 -0.10 -18.02
N ILE A 129 11.61 -0.03 -16.80
CA ILE A 129 11.64 1.19 -15.97
C ILE A 129 12.85 1.17 -15.03
N LYS A 130 13.03 0.06 -14.27
CA LYS A 130 14.14 -0.05 -13.30
C LYS A 130 15.44 -0.57 -13.92
N LYS A 131 15.44 -0.90 -15.21
CA LYS A 131 16.61 -1.37 -15.98
C LYS A 131 17.33 -2.57 -15.32
N ARG A 132 16.60 -3.41 -14.61
CA ARG A 132 17.15 -4.62 -13.99
C ARG A 132 17.45 -5.70 -15.04
N PRO A 133 18.45 -6.56 -14.82
CA PRO A 133 18.78 -7.66 -15.72
C PRO A 133 17.60 -8.62 -15.90
N ARG A 134 17.24 -8.91 -17.16
CA ARG A 134 16.08 -9.73 -17.51
C ARG A 134 16.06 -11.08 -16.78
N GLN A 135 17.18 -11.79 -16.77
CA GLN A 135 17.27 -13.12 -16.15
C GLN A 135 16.93 -13.08 -14.66
N GLN A 136 17.41 -12.09 -13.92
CA GLN A 136 17.12 -11.92 -12.49
C GLN A 136 15.65 -11.57 -12.26
N VAL A 137 15.10 -10.69 -13.11
CA VAL A 137 13.68 -10.28 -13.02
C VAL A 137 12.76 -11.46 -13.31
N GLU A 138 13.04 -12.25 -14.35
CA GLU A 138 12.21 -13.42 -14.69
C GLU A 138 12.26 -14.51 -13.60
N ALA A 139 13.43 -14.75 -13.00
CA ALA A 139 13.55 -15.68 -11.87
C ALA A 139 12.68 -15.22 -10.69
N TYR A 140 12.83 -13.97 -10.28
CA TYR A 140 12.04 -13.39 -9.18
C TYR A 140 10.53 -13.34 -9.50
N ALA A 141 10.16 -12.96 -10.73
CA ALA A 141 8.76 -12.95 -11.16
C ALA A 141 8.11 -14.35 -11.09
N LYS A 142 8.85 -15.41 -11.44
CA LYS A 142 8.38 -16.79 -11.31
C LYS A 142 8.16 -17.18 -9.84
N GLU A 143 9.06 -16.78 -8.95
CA GLU A 143 8.89 -17.00 -7.51
C GLU A 143 7.63 -16.29 -6.98
N LEU A 144 7.42 -15.01 -7.35
CA LEU A 144 6.22 -14.26 -6.99
C LEU A 144 4.94 -14.90 -7.54
N LEU A 145 4.94 -15.29 -8.81
CA LEU A 145 3.80 -15.93 -9.45
C LEU A 145 3.48 -17.29 -8.82
N ASN A 146 4.50 -18.07 -8.45
CA ASN A 146 4.30 -19.30 -7.67
C ASN A 146 3.68 -18.98 -6.30
N LYS A 147 4.18 -17.96 -5.61
CA LYS A 147 3.69 -17.52 -4.30
C LYS A 147 2.21 -17.15 -4.32
N VAL A 148 1.74 -16.48 -5.37
CA VAL A 148 0.33 -16.12 -5.54
C VAL A 148 -0.49 -17.21 -6.26
N GLY A 149 0.03 -18.42 -6.42
CA GLY A 149 -0.67 -19.56 -7.03
C GLY A 149 -0.85 -19.48 -8.55
N MET A 150 -0.01 -18.68 -9.24
CA MET A 150 -0.09 -18.46 -10.69
C MET A 150 1.07 -19.11 -11.48
N GLY A 151 1.89 -19.94 -10.84
CA GLY A 151 3.08 -20.57 -11.44
C GLY A 151 2.81 -21.44 -12.65
N ALA A 152 1.64 -22.10 -12.72
CA ALA A 152 1.23 -22.91 -13.88
C ALA A 152 0.70 -22.05 -15.06
N LYS A 153 0.57 -20.74 -14.92
CA LYS A 153 -0.08 -19.84 -15.89
C LYS A 153 0.86 -18.81 -16.51
N LEU A 154 2.18 -18.99 -16.43
CA LEU A 154 3.19 -18.01 -16.86
C LEU A 154 3.02 -17.54 -18.31
N GLY A 155 2.66 -18.46 -19.21
CA GLY A 155 2.44 -18.19 -20.62
C GLY A 155 1.01 -17.80 -21.00
N SER A 156 0.06 -17.83 -20.06
CA SER A 156 -1.34 -17.45 -20.30
C SER A 156 -1.47 -15.96 -20.50
N TYR A 157 -2.53 -15.53 -21.21
CA TYR A 157 -2.90 -14.14 -21.42
C TYR A 157 -4.07 -13.76 -20.49
N PRO A 158 -4.30 -12.46 -20.20
CA PRO A 158 -5.34 -12.04 -19.26
C PRO A 158 -6.75 -12.53 -19.60
N ASP A 159 -7.12 -12.61 -20.87
CA ASP A 159 -8.42 -13.12 -21.36
C ASP A 159 -8.64 -14.62 -21.07
N GLN A 160 -7.57 -15.37 -20.77
CA GLN A 160 -7.60 -16.79 -20.40
C GLN A 160 -7.67 -17.00 -18.88
N LEU A 161 -7.81 -15.93 -18.10
CA LEU A 161 -7.77 -15.95 -16.63
C LEU A 161 -9.11 -15.52 -16.03
N SER A 162 -9.49 -16.16 -14.90
CA SER A 162 -10.58 -15.66 -14.07
C SER A 162 -10.23 -14.28 -13.47
N GLY A 163 -11.23 -13.53 -13.00
CA GLY A 163 -11.01 -12.25 -12.32
C GLY A 163 -10.06 -12.36 -11.14
N GLY A 164 -10.24 -13.37 -10.27
CA GLY A 164 -9.34 -13.62 -9.14
C GLY A 164 -7.92 -13.96 -9.57
N GLN A 165 -7.74 -14.71 -10.67
CA GLN A 165 -6.42 -14.98 -11.25
C GLN A 165 -5.78 -13.69 -11.78
N GLN A 166 -6.53 -12.86 -12.51
CA GLN A 166 -6.03 -11.57 -13.00
C GLN A 166 -5.60 -10.67 -11.85
N GLN A 167 -6.37 -10.62 -10.76
CA GLN A 167 -6.05 -9.82 -9.58
C GLN A 167 -4.77 -10.31 -8.89
N ARG A 168 -4.60 -11.63 -8.76
CA ARG A 168 -3.36 -12.19 -8.20
C ARG A 168 -2.13 -11.87 -9.07
N VAL A 169 -2.27 -11.88 -10.39
CA VAL A 169 -1.22 -11.41 -11.31
C VAL A 169 -0.93 -9.91 -11.13
N ALA A 170 -1.98 -9.08 -10.94
CA ALA A 170 -1.79 -7.65 -10.67
C ALA A 170 -1.05 -7.39 -9.36
N ILE A 171 -1.33 -8.19 -8.31
CA ILE A 171 -0.57 -8.15 -7.05
C ILE A 171 0.89 -8.56 -7.28
N ALA A 172 1.16 -9.68 -7.98
CA ALA A 172 2.51 -10.11 -8.31
C ALA A 172 3.28 -9.05 -9.11
N ARG A 173 2.63 -8.38 -10.07
CA ARG A 173 3.20 -7.28 -10.83
C ARG A 173 3.60 -6.10 -9.95
N ALA A 174 2.78 -5.75 -8.97
CA ALA A 174 3.09 -4.70 -8.00
C ALA A 174 4.29 -5.07 -7.14
N LEU A 175 4.33 -6.31 -6.64
CA LEU A 175 5.42 -6.84 -5.81
C LEU A 175 6.75 -6.97 -6.57
N ALA A 176 6.72 -7.18 -7.89
CA ALA A 176 7.93 -7.27 -8.72
C ALA A 176 8.77 -5.98 -8.71
N LEU A 177 8.16 -4.84 -8.39
CA LEU A 177 8.85 -3.57 -8.18
C LEU A 177 9.59 -3.50 -6.85
N GLN A 178 9.37 -4.47 -5.95
CA GLN A 178 9.90 -4.53 -4.58
C GLN A 178 9.56 -3.27 -3.76
N PRO A 179 8.26 -2.94 -3.65
CA PRO A 179 7.85 -1.78 -2.87
C PRO A 179 8.05 -2.02 -1.38
N SER A 180 8.28 -0.94 -0.62
CA SER A 180 8.27 -0.99 0.85
C SER A 180 6.86 -0.87 1.43
N ILE A 181 5.91 -0.30 0.66
CA ILE A 181 4.50 -0.14 1.02
C ILE A 181 3.63 -0.57 -0.15
N LEU A 182 2.63 -1.42 0.11
CA LEU A 182 1.65 -1.87 -0.87
C LEU A 182 0.29 -1.24 -0.59
N LEU A 183 -0.31 -0.62 -1.60
CA LEU A 183 -1.63 -0.02 -1.55
C LEU A 183 -2.62 -0.92 -2.30
N LEU A 184 -3.71 -1.34 -1.65
CA LEU A 184 -4.74 -2.21 -2.21
C LEU A 184 -6.07 -1.44 -2.23
N ASP A 185 -6.53 -1.05 -3.42
CA ASP A 185 -7.75 -0.26 -3.61
C ASP A 185 -8.91 -1.16 -4.05
N GLU A 186 -9.72 -1.63 -3.10
CA GLU A 186 -10.91 -2.47 -3.32
C GLU A 186 -10.65 -3.68 -4.23
N VAL A 187 -9.56 -4.41 -3.98
CA VAL A 187 -9.05 -5.48 -4.84
C VAL A 187 -9.99 -6.67 -5.03
N THR A 188 -11.08 -6.75 -4.29
CA THR A 188 -12.10 -7.80 -4.39
C THR A 188 -13.43 -7.32 -4.97
N ALA A 189 -13.65 -6.01 -5.09
CA ALA A 189 -14.97 -5.44 -5.42
C ALA A 189 -15.47 -5.77 -6.85
N ALA A 190 -14.58 -6.13 -7.77
CA ALA A 190 -14.92 -6.52 -9.13
C ALA A 190 -14.98 -8.05 -9.32
N LEU A 191 -14.92 -8.83 -8.24
CA LEU A 191 -14.88 -10.30 -8.29
C LEU A 191 -16.23 -10.92 -7.95
N ASP A 192 -16.48 -12.09 -8.55
CA ASP A 192 -17.53 -12.97 -8.10
C ASP A 192 -17.25 -13.44 -6.66
N PRO A 193 -18.27 -13.59 -5.79
CA PRO A 193 -18.09 -13.91 -4.38
C PRO A 193 -17.23 -15.16 -4.12
N GLU A 194 -17.33 -16.16 -4.99
CA GLU A 194 -16.55 -17.40 -4.90
C GLU A 194 -15.04 -17.22 -5.17
N LEU A 195 -14.65 -16.13 -5.86
CA LEU A 195 -13.24 -15.83 -6.17
C LEU A 195 -12.59 -14.87 -5.16
N VAL A 196 -13.39 -14.23 -4.30
CA VAL A 196 -12.90 -13.25 -3.30
C VAL A 196 -11.87 -13.86 -2.37
N ASN A 197 -12.14 -15.06 -1.84
CA ASN A 197 -11.26 -15.69 -0.86
C ASN A 197 -9.86 -15.98 -1.42
N GLU A 198 -9.73 -16.34 -2.69
CA GLU A 198 -8.42 -16.61 -3.32
C GLU A 198 -7.51 -15.35 -3.32
N VAL A 199 -8.10 -14.17 -3.50
CA VAL A 199 -7.36 -12.91 -3.46
C VAL A 199 -7.07 -12.51 -2.02
N LEU A 200 -8.04 -12.67 -1.10
CA LEU A 200 -7.83 -12.39 0.31
C LEU A 200 -6.75 -13.29 0.93
N ASP A 201 -6.68 -14.57 0.55
CA ASP A 201 -5.62 -15.48 0.99
C ASP A 201 -4.23 -15.01 0.53
N THR A 202 -4.16 -14.45 -0.69
CA THR A 202 -2.92 -13.82 -1.16
C THR A 202 -2.53 -12.63 -0.29
N VAL A 203 -3.48 -11.79 0.10
CA VAL A 203 -3.20 -10.63 0.98
C VAL A 203 -2.82 -11.09 2.40
N ARG A 204 -3.45 -12.16 2.93
CA ARG A 204 -3.05 -12.79 4.21
C ARG A 204 -1.61 -13.26 4.19
N LEU A 205 -1.19 -13.88 3.09
CA LEU A 205 0.19 -14.33 2.91
C LEU A 205 1.18 -13.16 2.97
N LEU A 206 0.86 -12.04 2.32
CA LEU A 206 1.70 -10.83 2.35
C LEU A 206 1.73 -10.19 3.75
N ALA A 207 0.60 -10.23 4.47
CA ALA A 207 0.52 -9.79 5.85
C ALA A 207 1.45 -10.60 6.76
N ALA A 208 1.44 -11.92 6.61
CA ALA A 208 2.32 -12.83 7.35
C ALA A 208 3.82 -12.61 7.06
N ASP A 209 4.15 -12.14 5.85
CA ASP A 209 5.52 -11.76 5.49
C ASP A 209 5.97 -10.40 6.07
N GLY A 210 5.10 -9.69 6.78
CA GLY A 210 5.40 -8.37 7.37
C GLY A 210 5.40 -7.21 6.38
N MET A 211 4.67 -7.32 5.27
CA MET A 211 4.49 -6.23 4.32
C MET A 211 3.69 -5.09 4.94
N THR A 212 4.20 -3.86 4.83
CA THR A 212 3.42 -2.66 5.17
C THR A 212 2.35 -2.44 4.12
N MET A 213 1.09 -2.36 4.53
CA MET A 213 -0.03 -2.25 3.58
C MET A 213 -1.05 -1.19 3.99
N PHE A 214 -1.59 -0.51 2.98
CA PHE A 214 -2.87 0.19 3.06
C PHE A 214 -3.92 -0.61 2.29
N ILE A 215 -5.04 -0.90 2.92
CA ILE A 215 -6.10 -1.71 2.34
C ILE A 215 -7.41 -0.92 2.37
N VAL A 216 -7.99 -0.64 1.21
CA VAL A 216 -9.39 -0.24 1.11
C VAL A 216 -10.21 -1.49 0.83
N SER A 217 -11.12 -1.84 1.74
CA SER A 217 -11.94 -3.03 1.60
C SER A 217 -13.31 -2.85 2.24
N HIS A 218 -14.31 -3.54 1.70
CA HIS A 218 -15.65 -3.70 2.27
C HIS A 218 -15.83 -5.06 2.97
N GLU A 219 -14.80 -5.91 2.95
CA GLU A 219 -14.80 -7.22 3.60
C GLU A 219 -14.46 -7.07 5.09
N MET A 220 -15.44 -6.74 5.93
CA MET A 220 -15.19 -6.36 7.33
C MET A 220 -14.58 -7.49 8.17
N SER A 221 -14.94 -8.75 7.90
CA SER A 221 -14.32 -9.90 8.57
C SER A 221 -12.84 -10.01 8.26
N PHE A 222 -12.45 -9.80 7.00
CA PHE A 222 -11.06 -9.78 6.58
C PHE A 222 -10.30 -8.59 7.17
N VAL A 223 -10.88 -7.38 7.12
CA VAL A 223 -10.30 -6.19 7.76
C VAL A 223 -10.02 -6.45 9.24
N ARG A 224 -10.97 -7.05 9.96
CA ARG A 224 -10.82 -7.40 11.38
C ARG A 224 -9.68 -8.37 11.64
N GLU A 225 -9.47 -9.32 10.72
CA GLU A 225 -8.46 -10.37 10.85
C GLU A 225 -7.04 -9.86 10.60
N VAL A 226 -6.84 -9.08 9.51
CA VAL A 226 -5.50 -8.75 9.04
C VAL A 226 -4.97 -7.41 9.50
N SER A 227 -5.84 -6.48 9.89
CA SER A 227 -5.42 -5.10 10.19
C SER A 227 -4.80 -4.98 11.57
N SER A 228 -3.71 -4.24 11.65
CA SER A 228 -3.18 -3.74 12.93
C SER A 228 -3.85 -2.42 13.33
N LYS A 229 -4.31 -1.66 12.35
CA LYS A 229 -4.98 -0.36 12.52
C LYS A 229 -6.13 -0.24 11.52
N VAL A 230 -7.26 0.28 11.98
CA VAL A 230 -8.41 0.61 11.13
C VAL A 230 -8.67 2.10 11.22
N VAL A 231 -8.92 2.71 10.07
CA VAL A 231 -9.24 4.13 9.92
C VAL A 231 -10.62 4.24 9.31
N PHE A 232 -11.57 4.77 10.06
CA PHE A 232 -12.90 5.07 9.55
C PHE A 232 -12.92 6.47 8.95
N MET A 233 -13.28 6.56 7.68
CA MET A 233 -13.36 7.81 6.93
C MET A 233 -14.81 8.10 6.54
N ASP A 234 -15.20 9.38 6.66
CA ASP A 234 -16.48 9.87 6.16
C ASP A 234 -16.35 11.32 5.67
N ALA A 235 -16.99 11.63 4.54
CA ALA A 235 -17.02 12.97 3.94
C ALA A 235 -15.64 13.66 3.87
N GLY A 236 -14.60 12.90 3.55
CA GLY A 236 -13.23 13.43 3.42
C GLY A 236 -12.45 13.61 4.73
N HIS A 237 -13.01 13.18 5.86
CA HIS A 237 -12.39 13.28 7.18
C HIS A 237 -12.05 11.89 7.74
N VAL A 238 -11.02 11.83 8.57
CA VAL A 238 -10.80 10.71 9.48
C VAL A 238 -11.70 10.93 10.70
N VAL A 239 -12.67 10.03 10.89
CA VAL A 239 -13.65 10.10 11.99
C VAL A 239 -13.12 9.35 13.21
N GLU A 240 -12.60 8.15 13.00
CA GLU A 240 -12.08 7.31 14.06
C GLU A 240 -10.87 6.51 13.59
N VAL A 241 -9.90 6.32 14.49
CA VAL A 241 -8.70 5.48 14.29
C VAL A 241 -8.52 4.61 15.53
N GLY A 242 -8.28 3.33 15.32
CA GLY A 242 -8.02 2.41 16.41
C GLY A 242 -7.67 1.01 15.95
N SER A 243 -7.58 0.08 16.90
CA SER A 243 -7.48 -1.34 16.59
C SER A 243 -8.79 -1.86 16.01
N PRO A 244 -8.78 -2.99 15.28
CA PRO A 244 -10.02 -3.63 14.84
C PRO A 244 -11.02 -3.87 15.99
N ALA A 245 -10.54 -4.28 17.16
CA ALA A 245 -11.40 -4.50 18.33
C ALA A 245 -12.06 -3.21 18.82
N ASP A 246 -11.36 -2.08 18.78
CA ASP A 246 -11.93 -0.80 19.20
C ASP A 246 -13.06 -0.36 18.25
N LEU A 247 -12.82 -0.41 16.94
CA LEU A 247 -13.79 0.08 15.97
C LEU A 247 -14.98 -0.85 15.75
N PHE A 248 -14.80 -2.16 15.84
CA PHE A 248 -15.87 -3.12 15.58
C PHE A 248 -16.65 -3.54 16.83
N ASP A 249 -16.00 -3.58 18.01
CA ASP A 249 -16.63 -4.05 19.24
C ASP A 249 -17.05 -2.89 20.16
N ARG A 250 -16.41 -1.72 20.03
CA ARG A 250 -16.63 -0.54 20.89
C ARG A 250 -16.56 0.77 20.10
N PRO A 251 -17.34 0.91 19.00
CA PRO A 251 -17.29 2.13 18.21
C PRO A 251 -17.65 3.35 19.07
N ARG A 252 -16.88 4.42 18.94
CA ARG A 252 -17.15 5.70 19.64
C ARG A 252 -18.24 6.49 18.93
N GLU A 253 -18.35 6.32 17.62
CA GLU A 253 -19.37 6.93 16.78
C GLU A 253 -20.39 5.86 16.39
N ALA A 254 -21.62 6.01 16.88
CA ALA A 254 -22.75 5.14 16.49
C ALA A 254 -23.19 5.48 15.06
N ARG A 255 -22.86 4.62 14.10
CA ARG A 255 -23.34 4.69 12.72
C ARG A 255 -23.68 3.31 12.16
#